data_9c16f4675bb9e5a981c32af913ff1ed0
#
_entry.id   9c16f4675bb9e5a981c32af913ff1ed0
#
_cell.length_a   1.000
_cell.length_b   1.000
_cell.length_c   1.000
_cell.angle_alpha   90.00
_cell.angle_beta   90.00
_cell.angle_gamma   90.00
#
_symmetry.space_group_name_H-M   'P 1'
#
loop_
_entity.id
_entity.type
_entity.pdbx_description
1 polymer ?
#
loop_
_entity_poly.entity_id
_entity_poly.type
_entity_poly.pdbx_seq_one_letter_code
_entity_poly.pdbx_strand_id
1 'polypeptide(L)'
;MRNYLFVLAVIGFSFITASCSNAQLANTDTQPGVDQSRAQSTAPSTAQASAQATPSKKFTAADVAKLKWIEGTWRCMNGDKPFYERYKIEETAMVVESLNADGSLKEGPERFELKNGEFGKDEGDQRSIASEITDDYIQFVPAVPGKGNNFRFERQPNNTWRAVLDWPAKGDKPARQKIYIMEPLKP
;
A
#
# COMPACT_ATOMS: atom_id res chain seq x y z
N MET A 1 26.17 1.35 2.79
CA MET A 1 24.79 1.77 2.49
C MET A 1 23.97 0.47 2.48
N ARG A 2 23.21 0.21 3.53
CA ARG A 2 22.41 -1.03 3.67
C ARG A 2 21.03 -0.75 3.09
N ASN A 3 20.74 -1.36 1.95
CA ASN A 3 19.39 -1.35 1.37
C ASN A 3 18.48 -2.16 2.28
N TYR A 4 17.68 -1.48 3.08
CA TYR A 4 16.61 -2.10 3.85
C TYR A 4 15.48 -2.46 2.89
N LEU A 5 15.42 -3.75 2.59
CA LEU A 5 14.37 -4.34 1.77
C LEU A 5 13.09 -4.41 2.62
N PHE A 6 12.01 -3.81 2.12
CA PHE A 6 10.68 -3.87 2.69
C PHE A 6 10.25 -5.31 2.94
N VAL A 7 9.95 -5.65 4.20
CA VAL A 7 9.27 -6.88 4.56
C VAL A 7 7.84 -6.60 5.07
N LEU A 8 7.07 -6.02 4.21
CA LEU A 8 5.93 -6.74 3.62
C LEU A 8 6.60 -7.62 2.59
N ALA A 9 6.43 -8.94 2.58
CA ALA A 9 6.95 -9.81 1.55
C ALA A 9 6.46 -9.32 0.19
N VAL A 10 7.01 -8.18 -0.25
CA VAL A 10 6.91 -7.70 -1.61
C VAL A 10 7.81 -8.65 -2.38
N ILE A 11 7.18 -9.75 -2.78
CA ILE A 11 7.70 -10.71 -3.73
C ILE A 11 8.41 -9.93 -4.82
N GLY A 12 9.74 -10.06 -4.82
CA GLY A 12 10.61 -9.40 -5.78
C GLY A 12 10.14 -9.69 -7.20
N PHE A 13 9.64 -8.68 -7.88
CA PHE A 13 9.43 -8.72 -9.31
C PHE A 13 10.79 -8.50 -9.98
N SER A 14 11.46 -9.62 -10.33
CA SER A 14 12.49 -9.61 -11.34
C SER A 14 11.87 -9.11 -12.66
N PHE A 15 12.30 -7.93 -13.09
CA PHE A 15 11.97 -7.41 -14.41
C PHE A 15 12.69 -8.28 -15.47
N ILE A 16 11.96 -9.17 -16.10
CA ILE A 16 12.37 -9.74 -17.38
C ILE A 16 11.93 -8.73 -18.43
N THR A 17 12.89 -7.99 -18.97
CA THR A 17 12.72 -7.15 -20.14
C THR A 17 12.61 -8.06 -21.37
N ALA A 18 11.40 -8.32 -21.82
CA ALA A 18 11.17 -8.89 -23.14
C ALA A 18 11.11 -7.72 -24.14
N SER A 19 12.20 -7.53 -24.85
CA SER A 19 12.23 -6.77 -26.12
C SER A 19 11.40 -7.51 -27.16
N CYS A 20 10.33 -6.90 -27.63
CA CYS A 20 9.72 -7.29 -28.91
C CYS A 20 9.83 -6.14 -29.89
N SER A 21 10.57 -6.42 -30.94
CA SER A 21 10.87 -5.57 -32.07
C SER A 21 9.63 -5.27 -32.93
N ASN A 22 9.70 -4.09 -33.56
CA ASN A 22 8.91 -3.55 -34.64
C ASN A 22 8.42 -4.54 -35.70
N ALA A 23 7.21 -4.32 -36.16
CA ALA A 23 6.86 -4.50 -37.55
C ALA A 23 5.98 -3.30 -38.01
N GLN A 24 6.60 -2.51 -38.85
CA GLN A 24 6.03 -1.39 -39.58
C GLN A 24 5.30 -1.94 -40.82
N LEU A 25 4.05 -1.54 -41.03
CA LEU A 25 3.43 -1.60 -42.36
C LEU A 25 2.65 -0.31 -42.58
N ALA A 26 3.18 0.43 -43.56
CA ALA A 26 2.52 1.55 -44.18
C ALA A 26 1.34 1.08 -45.02
N ASN A 27 0.25 1.82 -45.05
CA ASN A 27 -0.47 2.03 -46.30
C ASN A 27 -1.19 3.38 -46.31
N THR A 28 -0.89 4.07 -47.36
CA THR A 28 -1.45 5.26 -47.99
C THR A 28 -2.94 5.10 -48.32
N ASP A 29 -3.82 6.09 -48.22
CA ASP A 29 -4.28 6.94 -49.31
C ASP A 29 -5.68 7.54 -49.03
N THR A 30 -5.80 8.78 -49.46
CA THR A 30 -6.96 9.47 -50.03
C THR A 30 -7.95 10.18 -49.10
N GLN A 31 -7.75 11.49 -49.01
CA GLN A 31 -8.77 12.57 -48.84
C GLN A 31 -9.58 12.72 -50.12
N PRO A 32 -10.84 13.28 -50.17
CA PRO A 32 -11.12 14.65 -49.76
C PRO A 32 -12.53 14.97 -49.19
N GLY A 33 -12.66 16.14 -48.59
CA GLY A 33 -13.79 17.03 -48.83
C GLY A 33 -14.72 17.37 -47.66
N VAL A 34 -14.69 18.68 -47.29
CA VAL A 34 -15.78 19.62 -46.91
C VAL A 34 -16.65 19.25 -45.69
N ASP A 35 -16.84 20.05 -44.68
CA ASP A 35 -17.38 21.42 -44.61
C ASP A 35 -17.31 21.98 -43.15
N GLN A 36 -17.34 23.29 -43.07
CA GLN A 36 -17.28 24.09 -41.86
C GLN A 36 -18.56 24.00 -41.05
N SER A 37 -18.42 23.85 -39.74
CA SER A 37 -19.37 24.46 -38.81
C SER A 37 -18.69 24.77 -37.45
N ARG A 38 -18.58 26.05 -37.25
CA ARG A 38 -18.12 26.82 -36.12
C ARG A 38 -19.04 26.57 -34.91
N ALA A 39 -18.57 25.81 -33.94
CA ALA A 39 -19.17 25.78 -32.61
C ALA A 39 -18.14 26.24 -31.58
N GLN A 40 -18.40 27.42 -31.02
CA GLN A 40 -17.70 27.93 -29.83
C GLN A 40 -17.91 26.99 -28.66
N SER A 41 -16.88 26.28 -28.30
CA SER A 41 -16.88 25.53 -27.05
C SER A 41 -16.20 26.38 -25.96
N THR A 42 -17.03 26.92 -25.10
CA THR A 42 -16.64 27.51 -23.82
C THR A 42 -15.87 26.46 -23.01
N ALA A 43 -14.57 26.67 -22.84
CA ALA A 43 -13.74 25.82 -21.98
C ALA A 43 -14.23 25.95 -20.54
N PRO A 44 -14.49 24.85 -19.83
CA PRO A 44 -14.68 24.90 -18.39
C PRO A 44 -13.34 25.24 -17.71
N SER A 45 -13.35 26.32 -16.98
CA SER A 45 -12.30 26.75 -16.09
C SER A 45 -11.95 25.59 -15.15
N THR A 46 -10.77 25.01 -15.33
CA THR A 46 -10.22 24.01 -14.42
C THR A 46 -9.91 24.71 -13.10
N ALA A 47 -10.85 24.63 -12.17
CA ALA A 47 -10.59 25.00 -10.79
C ALA A 47 -9.46 24.07 -10.27
N GLN A 48 -8.25 24.61 -10.17
CA GLN A 48 -7.17 24.00 -9.41
C GLN A 48 -7.65 23.88 -7.96
N ALA A 49 -8.11 22.68 -7.59
CA ALA A 49 -8.30 22.33 -6.21
C ALA A 49 -6.91 22.39 -5.54
N SER A 50 -6.64 23.49 -4.87
CA SER A 50 -5.53 23.60 -3.93
C SER A 50 -5.70 22.47 -2.93
N ALA A 51 -4.83 21.47 -2.99
CA ALA A 51 -4.75 20.43 -1.98
C ALA A 51 -4.35 21.11 -0.67
N GLN A 52 -5.34 21.56 0.10
CA GLN A 52 -5.12 21.96 1.47
C GLN A 52 -4.60 20.75 2.21
N ALA A 53 -3.38 20.85 2.73
CA ALA A 53 -2.82 19.87 3.64
C ALA A 53 -3.78 19.72 4.82
N THR A 54 -4.54 18.65 4.86
CA THR A 54 -5.40 18.31 6.00
C THR A 54 -4.48 18.21 7.21
N PRO A 55 -4.78 18.88 8.35
CA PRO A 55 -3.96 18.77 9.54
C PRO A 55 -3.84 17.29 9.91
N SER A 56 -2.61 16.78 10.01
CA SER A 56 -2.37 15.38 10.33
C SER A 56 -3.00 15.07 11.69
N LYS A 57 -3.90 14.10 11.73
CA LYS A 57 -4.53 13.62 12.96
C LYS A 57 -3.42 13.17 13.90
N LYS A 58 -3.38 13.68 15.12
CA LYS A 58 -2.44 13.20 16.12
C LYS A 58 -3.01 11.99 16.83
N PHE A 59 -2.22 10.91 16.84
CA PHE A 59 -2.53 9.68 17.53
C PHE A 59 -1.93 9.66 18.93
N THR A 60 -2.46 8.77 19.77
CA THR A 60 -2.06 8.55 21.17
C THR A 60 -1.80 7.06 21.41
N ALA A 61 -1.24 6.70 22.56
CA ALA A 61 -1.09 5.29 22.98
C ALA A 61 -2.47 4.59 23.05
N ALA A 62 -3.54 5.32 23.41
CA ALA A 62 -4.89 4.74 23.39
C ALA A 62 -5.37 4.38 21.98
N ASP A 63 -4.93 5.09 20.96
CA ASP A 63 -5.22 4.72 19.58
C ASP A 63 -4.42 3.47 19.16
N VAL A 64 -3.15 3.36 19.55
CA VAL A 64 -2.35 2.15 19.30
C VAL A 64 -2.96 0.93 19.99
N ALA A 65 -3.50 1.08 21.20
CA ALA A 65 -4.15 0.01 21.93
C ALA A 65 -5.39 -0.58 21.22
N LYS A 66 -6.05 0.17 20.34
CA LYS A 66 -7.16 -0.32 19.50
C LYS A 66 -6.72 -1.44 18.55
N LEU A 67 -5.43 -1.52 18.23
CA LEU A 67 -4.88 -2.51 17.31
C LEU A 67 -4.68 -3.89 17.93
N LYS A 68 -5.04 -4.13 19.19
CA LYS A 68 -4.90 -5.43 19.86
C LYS A 68 -5.59 -6.59 19.13
N TRP A 69 -6.58 -6.32 18.29
CA TRP A 69 -7.24 -7.35 17.49
C TRP A 69 -6.33 -8.02 16.46
N ILE A 70 -5.21 -7.38 16.04
CA ILE A 70 -4.25 -7.96 15.11
C ILE A 70 -3.16 -8.80 15.81
N GLU A 71 -3.07 -8.71 17.14
CA GLU A 71 -2.06 -9.40 17.93
C GLU A 71 -2.14 -10.92 17.78
N GLY A 72 -1.00 -11.58 17.60
CA GLY A 72 -0.94 -13.02 17.41
C GLY A 72 -0.07 -13.45 16.24
N THR A 73 -0.13 -14.75 15.91
CA THR A 73 0.61 -15.35 14.79
C THR A 73 -0.36 -15.70 13.66
N TRP A 74 -0.02 -15.31 12.46
CA TRP A 74 -0.89 -15.35 11.30
C TRP A 74 -0.20 -16.01 10.11
N ARG A 75 -0.99 -16.60 9.22
CA ARG A 75 -0.54 -17.09 7.93
C ARG A 75 -1.37 -16.50 6.81
N CYS A 76 -0.74 -16.19 5.69
CA CYS A 76 -1.42 -15.85 4.45
C CYS A 76 -1.28 -16.99 3.45
N MET A 77 -2.41 -17.48 2.94
CA MET A 77 -2.47 -18.60 1.99
C MET A 77 -2.90 -18.18 0.58
N ASN A 78 -3.42 -16.99 0.43
CA ASN A 78 -3.91 -16.48 -0.87
C ASN A 78 -2.88 -15.61 -1.61
N GLY A 79 -1.64 -15.55 -1.13
CA GLY A 79 -0.51 -14.95 -1.85
C GLY A 79 0.10 -15.92 -2.88
N ASP A 80 1.09 -15.45 -3.65
CA ASP A 80 1.83 -16.28 -4.61
C ASP A 80 2.60 -17.42 -3.91
N LYS A 81 3.01 -17.18 -2.67
CA LYS A 81 3.57 -18.17 -1.73
C LYS A 81 3.01 -17.91 -0.35
N PRO A 82 2.82 -18.97 0.47
CA PRO A 82 2.47 -18.78 1.88
C PRO A 82 3.52 -17.96 2.59
N PHE A 83 3.10 -17.08 3.48
CA PHE A 83 3.98 -16.38 4.40
C PHE A 83 3.36 -16.31 5.80
N TYR A 84 4.20 -16.09 6.80
CA TYR A 84 3.83 -16.15 8.22
C TYR A 84 4.37 -14.92 8.91
N GLU A 85 3.54 -14.33 9.77
CA GLU A 85 3.89 -13.11 10.51
C GLU A 85 3.37 -13.20 11.94
N ARG A 86 4.09 -12.59 12.88
CA ARG A 86 3.64 -12.42 14.26
C ARG A 86 3.59 -10.95 14.59
N TYR A 87 2.45 -10.53 15.11
CA TYR A 87 2.17 -9.16 15.51
C TYR A 87 2.12 -9.07 17.04
N LYS A 88 2.76 -8.05 17.58
CA LYS A 88 2.73 -7.68 18.99
C LYS A 88 2.40 -6.21 19.12
N ILE A 89 1.48 -5.87 20.01
CA ILE A 89 1.12 -4.48 20.31
C ILE A 89 1.76 -4.09 21.64
N GLU A 90 2.67 -3.14 21.56
CA GLU A 90 3.30 -2.48 22.71
C GLU A 90 2.56 -1.16 22.99
N GLU A 91 2.87 -0.47 24.07
CA GLU A 91 2.20 0.76 24.48
C GLU A 91 2.20 1.83 23.35
N THR A 92 3.33 1.98 22.67
CA THR A 92 3.52 3.00 21.62
C THR A 92 3.98 2.41 20.28
N ALA A 93 3.89 1.08 20.11
CA ALA A 93 4.36 0.45 18.89
C ALA A 93 3.57 -0.80 18.52
N MET A 94 3.54 -1.10 17.22
CA MET A 94 3.20 -2.40 16.67
C MET A 94 4.48 -3.02 16.10
N VAL A 95 4.82 -4.21 16.57
CA VAL A 95 5.99 -4.97 16.14
C VAL A 95 5.54 -6.11 15.25
N VAL A 96 6.14 -6.24 14.08
CA VAL A 96 5.83 -7.28 13.09
C VAL A 96 7.08 -8.13 12.87
N GLU A 97 6.96 -9.42 13.09
CA GLU A 97 8.03 -10.40 12.87
C GLU A 97 7.67 -11.31 11.71
N SER A 98 8.51 -11.36 10.68
CA SER A 98 8.43 -12.37 9.62
C SER A 98 8.92 -13.72 10.12
N LEU A 99 8.14 -14.78 9.86
CA LEU A 99 8.43 -16.13 10.35
C LEU A 99 8.62 -17.12 9.20
N ASN A 100 9.38 -18.17 9.48
CA ASN A 100 9.39 -19.39 8.67
C ASN A 100 8.13 -20.23 8.97
N ALA A 101 7.88 -21.25 8.16
CA ALA A 101 6.73 -22.14 8.36
C ALA A 101 6.78 -22.92 9.70
N ASP A 102 7.94 -23.11 10.29
CA ASP A 102 8.15 -23.72 11.60
C ASP A 102 7.98 -22.74 12.78
N GLY A 103 7.65 -21.48 12.50
CA GLY A 103 7.46 -20.41 13.49
C GLY A 103 8.77 -19.75 13.96
N SER A 104 9.92 -20.18 13.46
CA SER A 104 11.20 -19.50 13.76
C SER A 104 11.26 -18.15 13.06
N LEU A 105 12.02 -17.21 13.63
CA LEU A 105 12.20 -15.88 13.07
C LEU A 105 12.94 -15.96 11.72
N LYS A 106 12.34 -15.40 10.66
CA LYS A 106 12.92 -15.33 9.33
C LYS A 106 13.76 -14.08 9.14
N GLU A 107 13.24 -12.96 9.58
CA GLU A 107 13.87 -11.64 9.46
C GLU A 107 13.63 -10.83 10.72
N GLY A 108 14.52 -9.85 10.99
CA GLY A 108 14.40 -8.98 12.16
C GLY A 108 13.06 -8.23 12.19
N PRO A 109 12.59 -7.85 13.38
CA PRO A 109 11.28 -7.23 13.53
C PRO A 109 11.23 -5.86 12.85
N GLU A 110 10.11 -5.59 12.21
CA GLU A 110 9.72 -4.25 11.80
C GLU A 110 8.90 -3.58 12.91
N ARG A 111 9.04 -2.27 13.03
CA ARG A 111 8.33 -1.50 14.05
C ARG A 111 7.57 -0.35 13.41
N PHE A 112 6.29 -0.26 13.75
CA PHE A 112 5.49 0.93 13.57
C PHE A 112 5.44 1.64 14.91
N GLU A 113 5.87 2.89 14.97
CA GLU A 113 6.05 3.59 16.23
C GLU A 113 5.25 4.89 16.29
N LEU A 114 4.75 5.19 17.48
CA LEU A 114 4.11 6.46 17.79
C LEU A 114 5.18 7.49 18.18
N LYS A 115 5.43 8.47 17.32
CA LYS A 115 6.40 9.54 17.55
C LYS A 115 5.76 10.90 17.26
N ASN A 116 5.74 11.79 18.23
CA ASN A 116 5.19 13.16 18.09
C ASN A 116 3.72 13.22 17.63
N GLY A 117 2.95 12.19 17.93
CA GLY A 117 1.55 12.07 17.52
C GLY A 117 1.34 11.46 16.12
N GLU A 118 2.39 11.06 15.43
CA GLU A 118 2.31 10.27 14.20
C GLU A 118 2.60 8.80 14.51
N PHE A 119 1.79 7.91 14.00
CA PHE A 119 2.02 6.48 14.07
C PHE A 119 2.44 5.96 12.70
N GLY A 120 3.60 5.31 12.61
CA GLY A 120 4.09 4.86 11.32
C GLY A 120 5.42 4.13 11.40
N LYS A 121 5.92 3.73 10.24
CA LYS A 121 7.16 2.99 10.10
C LYS A 121 8.09 3.63 9.08
N ASP A 122 9.37 3.28 9.21
CA ASP A 122 10.47 3.69 8.36
C ASP A 122 10.79 5.19 8.40
N GLU A 123 11.85 5.56 7.76
CA GLU A 123 12.33 6.93 7.65
C GLU A 123 12.55 7.32 6.18
N GLY A 124 12.66 8.61 5.93
CA GLY A 124 12.89 9.15 4.61
C GLY A 124 11.67 9.02 3.68
N ASP A 125 11.94 8.93 2.40
CA ASP A 125 10.94 8.98 1.33
C ASP A 125 9.99 7.77 1.29
N GLN A 126 10.38 6.67 1.94
CA GLN A 126 9.57 5.43 1.99
C GLN A 126 8.73 5.32 3.26
N ARG A 127 8.73 6.34 4.08
CA ARG A 127 7.97 6.37 5.32
C ARG A 127 6.47 6.26 5.07
N SER A 128 5.83 5.36 5.82
CA SER A 128 4.36 5.21 5.84
C SER A 128 3.82 5.68 7.18
N ILE A 129 2.77 6.48 7.16
CA ILE A 129 2.13 7.02 8.36
C ILE A 129 0.66 6.63 8.39
N ALA A 130 0.13 6.36 9.58
CA ALA A 130 -1.29 6.14 9.75
C ALA A 130 -2.06 7.42 9.44
N SER A 131 -3.08 7.30 8.60
CA SER A 131 -4.07 8.35 8.38
C SER A 131 -5.31 8.15 9.25
N GLU A 132 -5.57 6.89 9.65
CA GLU A 132 -6.69 6.54 10.50
C GLU A 132 -6.41 5.27 11.31
N ILE A 133 -6.86 5.25 12.57
CA ILE A 133 -6.88 4.09 13.46
C ILE A 133 -8.26 4.00 14.09
N THR A 134 -8.89 2.84 13.97
CA THR A 134 -10.20 2.50 14.58
C THR A 134 -10.10 1.17 15.33
N ASP A 135 -11.19 0.70 15.90
CA ASP A 135 -11.26 -0.62 16.53
C ASP A 135 -11.27 -1.76 15.50
N ASP A 136 -11.54 -1.47 14.22
CA ASP A 136 -11.69 -2.48 13.16
C ASP A 136 -10.64 -2.38 12.05
N TYR A 137 -9.95 -1.26 11.92
CA TYR A 137 -8.91 -1.10 10.90
C TYR A 137 -7.88 -0.03 11.23
N ILE A 138 -6.74 -0.13 10.56
CA ILE A 138 -5.74 0.93 10.43
C ILE A 138 -5.44 1.16 8.96
N GLN A 139 -5.43 2.43 8.55
CA GLN A 139 -5.06 2.88 7.23
C GLN A 139 -3.72 3.59 7.25
N PHE A 140 -2.81 3.16 6.37
CA PHE A 140 -1.51 3.82 6.16
C PHE A 140 -1.46 4.49 4.79
N VAL A 141 -0.78 5.63 4.74
CA VAL A 141 -0.48 6.38 3.53
C VAL A 141 1.01 6.71 3.47
N PRO A 142 1.60 6.89 2.29
CA PRO A 142 2.96 7.40 2.19
C PRO A 142 3.09 8.78 2.81
N ALA A 143 4.12 9.01 3.62
CA ALA A 143 4.41 10.33 4.18
C ALA A 143 4.77 11.33 3.09
N VAL A 144 5.36 10.85 1.99
CA VAL A 144 5.64 11.66 0.80
C VAL A 144 4.73 11.19 -0.35
N PRO A 145 3.83 12.02 -0.86
CA PRO A 145 2.92 11.66 -1.93
C PRO A 145 3.64 11.05 -3.14
N GLY A 146 3.12 9.94 -3.66
CA GLY A 146 3.68 9.24 -4.83
C GLY A 146 4.94 8.42 -4.57
N LYS A 147 5.45 8.34 -3.34
CA LYS A 147 6.64 7.55 -2.96
C LYS A 147 6.35 6.15 -2.41
N GLY A 148 5.12 5.71 -2.48
CA GLY A 148 4.72 4.39 -2.00
C GLY A 148 3.29 4.07 -2.40
N ASN A 149 2.73 3.08 -1.74
CA ASN A 149 1.34 2.68 -1.88
C ASN A 149 0.59 2.93 -0.57
N ASN A 150 -0.71 3.07 -0.67
CA ASN A 150 -1.58 3.01 0.50
C ASN A 150 -1.73 1.54 0.91
N PHE A 151 -1.87 1.28 2.20
CA PHE A 151 -2.26 -0.05 2.66
C PHE A 151 -3.12 0.06 3.91
N ARG A 152 -3.97 -0.95 4.11
CA ARG A 152 -4.90 -1.01 5.21
C ARG A 152 -4.98 -2.41 5.77
N PHE A 153 -4.99 -2.54 7.09
CA PHE A 153 -5.28 -3.77 7.79
C PHE A 153 -6.70 -3.67 8.35
N GLU A 154 -7.53 -4.65 8.05
CA GLU A 154 -8.94 -4.66 8.42
C GLU A 154 -9.31 -5.96 9.14
N ARG A 155 -9.86 -5.83 10.33
CA ARG A 155 -10.45 -6.93 11.06
C ARG A 155 -11.66 -7.52 10.32
N GLN A 156 -11.81 -8.85 10.37
CA GLN A 156 -12.93 -9.55 9.76
C GLN A 156 -13.71 -10.31 10.85
N PRO A 157 -15.03 -10.58 10.64
CA PRO A 157 -15.88 -11.20 11.66
C PRO A 157 -15.49 -12.60 12.10
N ASN A 158 -14.78 -13.36 11.26
CA ASN A 158 -14.43 -14.77 11.46
C ASN A 158 -13.07 -15.00 12.12
N ASN A 159 -12.60 -14.06 12.93
CA ASN A 159 -11.28 -14.07 13.53
C ASN A 159 -10.14 -14.18 12.50
N THR A 160 -10.34 -13.57 11.34
CA THR A 160 -9.31 -13.30 10.34
C THR A 160 -9.14 -11.79 10.19
N TRP A 161 -8.16 -11.37 9.41
CA TRP A 161 -8.05 -10.00 8.96
C TRP A 161 -7.49 -9.97 7.54
N ARG A 162 -7.61 -8.83 6.88
CA ARG A 162 -7.06 -8.67 5.54
C ARG A 162 -6.13 -7.47 5.46
N ALA A 163 -5.05 -7.65 4.71
CA ALA A 163 -4.21 -6.54 4.28
C ALA A 163 -4.62 -6.15 2.85
N VAL A 164 -5.00 -4.90 2.68
CA VAL A 164 -5.38 -4.32 1.38
C VAL A 164 -4.29 -3.35 0.98
N LEU A 165 -3.63 -3.61 -0.14
CA LEU A 165 -2.56 -2.78 -0.70
C LEU A 165 -3.08 -2.11 -1.97
N ASP A 166 -3.01 -0.78 -2.02
CA ASP A 166 -3.50 0.04 -3.12
C ASP A 166 -2.36 0.81 -3.77
N TRP A 167 -2.13 0.57 -5.04
CA TRP A 167 -1.20 1.36 -5.85
C TRP A 167 -1.99 2.27 -6.78
N PRO A 168 -1.85 3.59 -6.66
CA PRO A 168 -2.48 4.52 -7.57
C PRO A 168 -1.94 4.36 -9.00
N ALA A 169 -2.70 4.82 -9.98
CA ALA A 169 -2.21 4.90 -11.35
C ALA A 169 -0.96 5.79 -11.42
N LYS A 170 0.03 5.38 -12.22
CA LYS A 170 1.29 6.13 -12.38
C LYS A 170 1.81 6.02 -13.80
N GLY A 171 1.79 7.13 -14.53
CA GLY A 171 2.07 7.12 -15.97
C GLY A 171 1.12 6.16 -16.68
N ASP A 172 1.64 5.27 -17.50
CA ASP A 172 0.86 4.28 -18.26
C ASP A 172 0.41 3.05 -17.41
N LYS A 173 0.82 3.00 -16.13
CA LYS A 173 0.42 1.90 -15.24
C LYS A 173 -0.93 2.20 -14.59
N PRO A 174 -1.96 1.37 -14.81
CA PRO A 174 -3.25 1.55 -14.16
C PRO A 174 -3.15 1.36 -12.64
N ALA A 175 -4.10 1.91 -11.92
CA ALA A 175 -4.29 1.62 -10.51
C ALA A 175 -4.50 0.11 -10.31
N ARG A 176 -3.96 -0.42 -9.22
CA ARG A 176 -4.11 -1.84 -8.87
C ARG A 176 -4.27 -2.01 -7.38
N GLN A 177 -4.93 -3.09 -7.00
CA GLN A 177 -5.11 -3.50 -5.61
C GLN A 177 -4.66 -4.95 -5.44
N LYS A 178 -4.11 -5.27 -4.27
CA LYS A 178 -3.85 -6.66 -3.84
C LYS A 178 -4.39 -6.84 -2.43
N ILE A 179 -5.05 -7.96 -2.20
CA ILE A 179 -5.65 -8.30 -0.91
C ILE A 179 -5.03 -9.61 -0.43
N TYR A 180 -4.50 -9.58 0.80
CA TYR A 180 -4.05 -10.76 1.51
C TYR A 180 -5.03 -11.07 2.63
N ILE A 181 -5.38 -12.34 2.78
CA ILE A 181 -6.24 -12.82 3.88
C ILE A 181 -5.34 -13.52 4.88
N MET A 182 -5.38 -13.04 6.11
CA MET A 182 -4.57 -13.51 7.21
C MET A 182 -5.43 -14.36 8.15
N GLU A 183 -5.06 -15.62 8.25
CA GLU A 183 -5.71 -16.60 9.12
C GLU A 183 -4.86 -16.86 10.37
N PRO A 184 -5.46 -17.05 11.55
CA PRO A 184 -4.68 -17.35 12.75
C PRO A 184 -3.94 -18.68 12.59
N LEU A 185 -2.64 -18.64 12.85
CA LEU A 185 -1.85 -19.87 12.91
C LEU A 185 -2.16 -20.55 14.24
N LYS A 186 -2.86 -21.69 14.18
CA LYS A 186 -3.12 -22.51 15.37
C LYS A 186 -1.82 -23.15 15.83
N PRO A 187 -1.57 -23.18 17.15
CA PRO A 187 -0.42 -23.88 17.72
C PRO A 187 -0.43 -25.38 17.44
#